data_adbcd165ff594d1d20ab8593b3bbfbf5
#
_entry.id   adbcd165ff594d1d20ab8593b3bbfbf5
#
_cell.length_a   1.000
_cell.length_b   1.000
_cell.length_c   1.000
_cell.angle_alpha   90.00
_cell.angle_beta   90.00
_cell.angle_gamma   90.00
#
_symmetry.space_group_name_H-M   'P 1'
#
loop_
_entity.id
_entity.type
_entity.pdbx_description
1 polymer ?
#
loop_
_entity_poly.entity_id
_entity_poly.type
_entity_poly.pdbx_seq_one_letter_code
_entity_poly.pdbx_strand_id
1 'polypeptide(L)'
;MAVKTYSLPFFDTRVVAGFPVPLDSDERSQDIDLLRMLCPHPEASYLVRVNGDSMIDAGVISGDIVIVDKSNRNPTPKEIAVCELNGEFTLKHFIEEDGEGWLVPANPDYPRFKVTPEDDFSIWGTVTYIIHKTRD
;
A
#
# COMPACT_ATOMS: atom_id res chain seq x y z
N MET A 1 27.80 -12.81 8.41
CA MET A 1 26.95 -13.60 7.52
C MET A 1 26.57 -12.78 6.30
N ALA A 2 26.83 -13.30 5.12
CA ALA A 2 26.50 -12.59 3.89
C ALA A 2 24.99 -12.70 3.61
N VAL A 3 24.37 -11.57 3.31
CA VAL A 3 22.97 -11.54 2.90
C VAL A 3 22.92 -11.82 1.40
N LYS A 4 22.17 -12.85 1.03
CA LYS A 4 22.01 -13.19 -0.36
C LYS A 4 21.01 -12.25 -1.02
N THR A 5 21.45 -11.59 -2.09
CA THR A 5 20.61 -10.67 -2.86
C THR A 5 20.07 -11.38 -4.07
N TYR A 6 18.76 -11.23 -4.32
CA TYR A 6 18.12 -11.74 -5.53
C TYR A 6 17.79 -10.57 -6.44
N SER A 7 18.19 -10.67 -7.68
CA SER A 7 17.88 -9.66 -8.70
C SER A 7 17.04 -10.29 -9.80
N LEU A 8 16.22 -9.46 -10.43
CA LEU A 8 15.38 -9.85 -11.56
C LEU A 8 15.64 -8.91 -12.73
N PRO A 9 15.61 -9.45 -13.97
CA PRO A 9 15.66 -8.59 -15.14
C PRO A 9 14.48 -7.64 -15.14
N PHE A 10 14.74 -6.38 -15.41
CA PHE A 10 13.71 -5.36 -15.49
C PHE A 10 13.71 -4.77 -16.90
N PHE A 11 12.60 -4.91 -17.59
CA PHE A 11 12.40 -4.33 -18.90
C PHE A 11 11.50 -3.10 -18.72
N ASP A 12 12.11 -1.92 -18.79
CA ASP A 12 11.37 -0.67 -18.61
C ASP A 12 10.72 -0.27 -19.94
N THR A 13 9.99 -1.20 -20.51
CA THR A 13 9.25 -1.01 -21.75
C THR A 13 7.79 -0.80 -21.39
N ARG A 14 7.22 0.29 -21.87
CA ARG A 14 5.82 0.57 -21.65
C ARG A 14 4.97 -0.26 -22.60
N VAL A 15 4.37 -1.30 -22.06
CA VAL A 15 3.46 -2.16 -22.80
C VAL A 15 2.06 -1.56 -22.72
N VAL A 16 1.47 -1.24 -23.89
CA VAL A 16 0.12 -0.70 -23.95
C VAL A 16 -0.86 -1.87 -23.95
N ALA A 17 -1.74 -1.88 -22.93
CA ALA A 17 -2.78 -2.89 -22.88
C ALA A 17 -3.75 -2.71 -24.07
N GLY A 18 -4.01 -3.80 -24.80
CA GLY A 18 -4.90 -3.79 -25.95
C GLY A 18 -4.22 -3.86 -27.30
N PHE A 19 -2.95 -3.46 -27.40
CA PHE A 19 -2.21 -3.56 -28.65
C PHE A 19 -0.84 -4.18 -28.39
N PRO A 20 -0.47 -5.22 -29.14
CA PRO A 20 0.89 -5.73 -29.05
C PRO A 20 1.86 -4.70 -29.61
N VAL A 21 2.92 -4.47 -28.85
CA VAL A 21 4.00 -3.56 -29.25
C VAL A 21 5.27 -4.39 -29.41
N PRO A 22 5.99 -4.25 -30.56
CA PRO A 22 7.22 -4.99 -30.73
C PRO A 22 8.25 -4.52 -29.70
N LEU A 23 8.95 -5.48 -29.13
CA LEU A 23 10.05 -5.18 -28.23
C LEU A 23 11.20 -4.61 -29.05
N ASP A 24 11.64 -3.40 -28.70
CA ASP A 24 12.78 -2.79 -29.37
C ASP A 24 14.05 -3.54 -28.98
N SER A 25 14.82 -3.97 -29.97
CA SER A 25 16.06 -4.70 -29.72
C SER A 25 17.12 -3.87 -29.00
N ASP A 26 16.99 -2.55 -29.02
CA ASP A 26 17.87 -1.64 -28.28
C ASP A 26 17.48 -1.48 -26.82
N GLU A 27 16.30 -1.95 -26.43
CA GLU A 27 15.87 -1.91 -25.04
C GLU A 27 16.55 -3.03 -24.26
N ARG A 28 17.39 -2.64 -23.34
CA ARG A 28 18.13 -3.57 -22.51
C ARG A 28 17.42 -3.81 -21.20
N SER A 29 17.40 -5.07 -20.79
CA SER A 29 16.99 -5.38 -19.44
C SER A 29 18.06 -4.88 -18.47
N GLN A 30 17.61 -4.39 -17.35
CA GLN A 30 18.46 -4.03 -16.23
C GLN A 30 18.11 -4.96 -15.08
N ASP A 31 19.12 -5.51 -14.41
CA ASP A 31 18.86 -6.31 -13.22
C ASP A 31 18.55 -5.41 -12.06
N ILE A 32 17.43 -5.65 -11.39
CA ILE A 32 17.04 -4.89 -10.21
C ILE A 32 16.82 -5.80 -9.01
N ASP A 33 17.09 -5.25 -7.86
CA ASP A 33 16.67 -5.80 -6.58
C ASP A 33 15.26 -5.28 -6.29
N LEU A 34 14.26 -6.14 -6.46
CA LEU A 34 12.86 -5.74 -6.32
C LEU A 34 12.56 -5.22 -4.91
N LEU A 35 13.11 -5.88 -3.89
CA LEU A 35 12.87 -5.44 -2.51
C LEU A 35 13.42 -4.04 -2.28
N ARG A 36 14.62 -3.76 -2.80
CA ARG A 36 15.22 -2.44 -2.65
C ARG A 36 14.43 -1.38 -3.41
N MET A 37 13.86 -1.73 -4.56
CA MET A 37 13.02 -0.82 -5.33
C MET A 37 11.74 -0.48 -4.56
N LEU A 38 11.09 -1.49 -3.98
CA LEU A 38 9.82 -1.31 -3.25
C LEU A 38 10.03 -0.72 -1.86
N CYS A 39 11.14 -1.06 -1.22
CA CYS A 39 11.46 -0.64 0.14
C CYS A 39 12.87 -0.07 0.18
N PRO A 40 13.06 1.21 -0.25
CA PRO A 40 14.40 1.81 -0.24
C PRO A 40 15.02 1.83 1.16
N HIS A 41 14.17 1.87 2.19
CA HIS A 41 14.57 1.84 3.60
C HIS A 41 13.85 0.70 4.31
N PRO A 42 14.36 -0.55 4.18
CA PRO A 42 13.67 -1.72 4.73
C PRO A 42 13.40 -1.62 6.23
N GLU A 43 14.28 -0.95 6.97
CA GLU A 43 14.14 -0.75 8.41
C GLU A 43 12.92 0.11 8.76
N ALA A 44 12.41 0.89 7.81
CA ALA A 44 11.23 1.75 7.98
C ALA A 44 9.98 1.14 7.36
N SER A 45 10.02 -0.10 6.92
CA SER A 45 8.91 -0.73 6.22
C SER A 45 8.49 -2.03 6.88
N TYR A 46 7.21 -2.37 6.75
CA TYR A 46 6.70 -3.69 7.14
C TYR A 46 5.57 -4.11 6.22
N LEU A 47 5.21 -5.37 6.30
CA LEU A 47 4.16 -5.96 5.46
C LEU A 47 2.93 -6.27 6.30
N VAL A 48 1.77 -6.05 5.71
CA VAL A 48 0.49 -6.41 6.34
C VAL A 48 -0.34 -7.19 5.33
N ARG A 49 -0.88 -8.32 5.76
CA ARG A 49 -1.88 -9.05 4.96
C ARG A 49 -3.26 -8.51 5.28
N VAL A 50 -4.01 -8.22 4.23
CA VAL A 50 -5.33 -7.60 4.35
C VAL A 50 -6.41 -8.67 4.36
N ASN A 51 -7.35 -8.52 5.27
CA ASN A 51 -8.54 -9.34 5.34
C ASN A 51 -9.78 -8.43 5.28
N GLY A 52 -10.65 -8.70 4.32
CA GLY A 52 -11.85 -7.90 4.14
C GLY A 52 -11.79 -7.00 2.91
N ASP A 53 -12.90 -6.34 2.61
CA ASP A 53 -13.10 -5.58 1.36
C ASP A 53 -13.41 -4.10 1.58
N SER A 54 -13.15 -3.56 2.76
CA SER A 54 -13.48 -2.17 3.07
C SER A 54 -12.71 -1.15 2.24
N MET A 55 -11.64 -1.57 1.56
CA MET A 55 -10.80 -0.70 0.73
C MET A 55 -10.77 -1.14 -0.73
N ILE A 56 -11.81 -1.84 -1.19
CA ILE A 56 -11.84 -2.41 -2.54
C ILE A 56 -11.76 -1.35 -3.64
N ASP A 57 -12.38 -0.19 -3.43
CA ASP A 57 -12.35 0.89 -4.42
C ASP A 57 -10.99 1.60 -4.45
N ALA A 58 -10.12 1.35 -3.50
CA ALA A 58 -8.73 1.79 -3.51
C ALA A 58 -7.78 0.74 -4.09
N GLY A 59 -8.32 -0.36 -4.61
CA GLY A 59 -7.53 -1.41 -5.23
C GLY A 59 -7.00 -2.47 -4.29
N VAL A 60 -7.53 -2.55 -3.07
CA VAL A 60 -7.11 -3.55 -2.08
C VAL A 60 -8.15 -4.64 -1.99
N ILE A 61 -7.74 -5.86 -2.28
CA ILE A 61 -8.59 -7.05 -2.25
C ILE A 61 -8.20 -7.90 -1.05
N SER A 62 -9.18 -8.59 -0.46
CA SER A 62 -8.89 -9.51 0.65
C SER A 62 -7.86 -10.55 0.24
N GLY A 63 -6.84 -10.73 1.08
CA GLY A 63 -5.70 -11.59 0.79
C GLY A 63 -4.48 -10.86 0.26
N ASP A 64 -4.62 -9.62 -0.16
CA ASP A 64 -3.49 -8.81 -0.61
C ASP A 64 -2.50 -8.56 0.51
N ILE A 65 -1.27 -8.27 0.12
CA ILE A 65 -0.23 -7.80 1.04
C ILE A 65 0.06 -6.35 0.71
N VAL A 66 0.10 -5.50 1.72
CA VAL A 66 0.48 -4.11 1.52
C VAL A 66 1.82 -3.83 2.17
N ILE A 67 2.61 -2.99 1.52
CA ILE A 67 3.87 -2.48 2.08
C ILE A 67 3.56 -1.17 2.76
N VAL A 68 3.99 -1.04 3.99
CA VAL A 68 3.70 0.11 4.84
C VAL A 68 5.00 0.82 5.19
N ASP A 69 5.03 2.13 4.95
CA ASP A 69 6.10 3.00 5.41
C ASP A 69 5.74 3.52 6.80
N LYS A 70 6.38 3.00 7.83
CA LYS A 70 6.10 3.39 9.21
C LYS A 70 6.70 4.75 9.58
N SER A 71 7.55 5.31 8.74
CA SER A 71 8.10 6.65 8.97
C SER A 71 7.13 7.75 8.55
N ASN A 72 6.16 7.44 7.68
CA ASN A 72 5.15 8.39 7.24
C ASN A 72 3.86 8.18 8.03
N ARG A 73 3.66 9.01 9.04
CA ARG A 73 2.45 8.99 9.89
C ARG A 73 1.49 10.13 9.59
N ASN A 74 1.72 10.82 8.46
CA ASN A 74 0.88 11.92 7.99
C ASN A 74 0.37 11.62 6.58
N PRO A 75 -0.52 10.63 6.42
CA PRO A 75 -1.05 10.29 5.10
C PRO A 75 -1.88 11.43 4.55
N THR A 76 -1.80 11.63 3.23
CA THR A 76 -2.74 12.51 2.55
C THR A 76 -4.12 11.84 2.49
N PRO A 77 -5.20 12.61 2.23
CA PRO A 77 -6.54 12.01 2.13
C PRO A 77 -6.69 10.92 1.06
N LYS A 78 -5.81 10.91 0.06
CA LYS A 78 -5.84 9.90 -1.01
C LYS A 78 -5.05 8.64 -0.67
N GLU A 79 -4.16 8.73 0.30
CA GLU A 79 -3.34 7.60 0.72
C GLU A 79 -4.10 6.70 1.68
N ILE A 80 -3.63 5.46 1.79
CA ILE A 80 -4.21 4.49 2.72
C ILE A 80 -3.35 4.47 3.97
N ALA A 81 -3.97 4.70 5.11
CA ALA A 81 -3.30 4.67 6.40
C ALA A 81 -3.51 3.33 7.10
N VAL A 82 -2.48 2.87 7.81
CA VAL A 82 -2.63 1.81 8.81
C VAL A 82 -2.89 2.50 10.13
N CYS A 83 -4.05 2.24 10.71
CA CYS A 83 -4.50 2.90 11.91
C CYS A 83 -4.73 1.89 13.02
N GLU A 84 -4.44 2.31 14.25
CA GLU A 84 -4.89 1.61 15.45
C GLU A 84 -5.99 2.43 16.09
N LEU A 85 -7.15 1.81 16.28
CA LEU A 85 -8.29 2.42 16.91
C LEU A 85 -8.78 1.52 18.04
N ASN A 86 -8.62 1.98 19.27
CA ASN A 86 -9.06 1.26 20.46
C ASN A 86 -8.54 -0.17 20.52
N GLY A 87 -7.26 -0.35 20.15
CA GLY A 87 -6.58 -1.65 20.17
C GLY A 87 -6.76 -2.49 18.93
N GLU A 88 -7.51 -2.03 17.94
CA GLU A 88 -7.73 -2.77 16.69
C GLU A 88 -7.05 -2.05 15.52
N PHE A 89 -6.44 -2.83 14.63
CA PHE A 89 -5.79 -2.29 13.43
C PHE A 89 -6.74 -2.33 12.24
N THR A 90 -6.70 -1.27 11.43
CA THR A 90 -7.51 -1.17 10.23
C THR A 90 -6.77 -0.37 9.15
N LEU A 91 -7.16 -0.61 7.89
CA LEU A 91 -6.72 0.20 6.75
C LEU A 91 -7.86 1.10 6.34
N LYS A 92 -7.63 2.41 6.29
CA LYS A 92 -8.64 3.38 5.89
C LYS A 92 -7.96 4.62 5.31
N HIS A 93 -8.70 5.43 4.59
CA HIS A 93 -8.29 6.81 4.37
C HIS A 93 -8.52 7.59 5.66
N PHE A 94 -7.57 8.45 5.99
CA PHE A 94 -7.72 9.35 7.13
C PHE A 94 -7.93 10.77 6.61
N ILE A 95 -9.06 11.37 6.98
CA ILE A 95 -9.47 12.69 6.50
C ILE A 95 -9.76 13.57 7.71
N GLU A 96 -9.31 14.83 7.64
CA GLU A 96 -9.68 15.84 8.62
C GLU A 96 -10.68 16.81 7.99
N GLU A 97 -11.84 16.96 8.63
CA GLU A 97 -12.88 17.90 8.23
C GLU A 97 -13.33 18.68 9.45
N ASP A 98 -13.30 20.01 9.36
CA ASP A 98 -13.77 20.90 10.42
C ASP A 98 -13.12 20.61 11.78
N GLY A 99 -11.83 20.29 11.76
CA GLY A 99 -11.09 19.95 12.98
C GLY A 99 -11.35 18.57 13.53
N GLU A 100 -12.10 17.74 12.82
CA GLU A 100 -12.44 16.38 13.23
C GLU A 100 -11.75 15.36 12.31
N GLY A 101 -11.26 14.26 12.90
CA GLY A 101 -10.66 13.16 12.16
C GLY A 101 -11.70 12.11 11.80
N TRP A 102 -11.61 11.62 10.57
CA TRP A 102 -12.51 10.60 10.05
C TRP A 102 -11.72 9.47 9.43
N LEU A 103 -12.12 8.23 9.71
CA LEU A 103 -11.66 7.06 9.01
C LEU A 103 -12.68 6.73 7.93
N VAL A 104 -12.24 6.79 6.68
CA VAL A 104 -13.12 6.65 5.52
C VAL A 104 -12.74 5.39 4.75
N PRO A 105 -13.65 4.41 4.65
CA PRO A 105 -13.41 3.24 3.81
C PRO A 105 -13.54 3.60 2.33
N ALA A 106 -12.84 2.84 1.49
CA ALA A 106 -12.99 2.93 0.05
C ALA A 106 -13.97 1.85 -0.43
N ASN A 107 -15.17 1.90 0.12
CA ASN A 107 -16.26 0.98 -0.19
C ASN A 107 -17.55 1.59 0.34
N PRO A 108 -18.53 1.90 -0.53
CA PRO A 108 -19.77 2.56 -0.08
C PRO A 108 -20.63 1.69 0.85
N ASP A 109 -20.38 0.38 0.92
CA ASP A 109 -21.12 -0.50 1.84
C ASP A 109 -20.67 -0.38 3.29
N TYR A 110 -19.58 0.36 3.54
CA TYR A 110 -19.04 0.57 4.88
C TYR A 110 -19.20 2.03 5.31
N PRO A 111 -19.58 2.28 6.56
CA PRO A 111 -19.76 3.66 7.05
C PRO A 111 -18.42 4.32 7.35
N ARG A 112 -18.42 5.64 7.30
CA ARG A 112 -17.33 6.46 7.85
C ARG A 112 -17.34 6.34 9.38
N PHE A 113 -16.16 6.47 9.96
CA PHE A 113 -16.02 6.44 11.41
C PHE A 113 -15.34 7.71 11.89
N LYS A 114 -16.01 8.44 12.79
CA LYS A 114 -15.44 9.65 13.38
C LYS A 114 -14.54 9.28 14.55
N VAL A 115 -13.32 9.81 14.53
CA VAL A 115 -12.39 9.65 15.64
C VAL A 115 -12.66 10.76 16.63
N THR A 116 -12.94 10.39 17.87
CA THR A 116 -13.26 11.34 18.94
C THR A 116 -12.11 11.42 19.95
N PRO A 117 -12.08 12.46 20.83
CA PRO A 117 -11.05 12.54 21.87
C PRO A 117 -11.05 11.38 22.87
N GLU A 118 -12.18 10.65 22.98
CA GLU A 118 -12.27 9.49 23.86
C GLU A 118 -11.66 8.24 23.22
N ASP A 119 -11.44 8.25 21.90
CA ASP A 119 -10.83 7.11 21.22
C ASP A 119 -9.33 7.11 21.43
N ASP A 120 -8.78 5.90 21.61
CA ASP A 120 -7.34 5.67 21.56
C ASP A 120 -6.97 5.42 20.11
N PHE A 121 -6.41 6.44 19.46
CA PHE A 121 -6.17 6.43 18.03
C PHE A 121 -4.73 6.80 17.71
N SER A 122 -4.10 6.04 16.80
CA SER A 122 -2.80 6.38 16.27
C SER A 122 -2.65 5.89 14.84
N ILE A 123 -1.83 6.61 14.07
CA ILE A 123 -1.47 6.21 12.71
C ILE A 123 -0.11 5.51 12.78
N TRP A 124 -0.05 4.29 12.26
CA TRP A 124 1.14 3.45 12.30
C TRP A 124 1.98 3.52 11.03
N GLY A 125 1.43 4.06 9.99
CA GLY A 125 2.14 4.22 8.74
C GLY A 125 1.22 4.43 7.56
N THR A 126 1.83 4.58 6.39
CA THR A 126 1.14 4.83 5.14
C THR A 126 1.47 3.72 4.15
N VAL A 127 0.46 3.19 3.48
CA VAL A 127 0.63 2.16 2.46
C VAL A 127 1.30 2.76 1.24
N THR A 128 2.38 2.13 0.77
CA THR A 128 3.12 2.57 -0.42
C THR A 128 2.89 1.69 -1.63
N TYR A 129 2.65 0.39 -1.41
CA TYR A 129 2.42 -0.57 -2.48
C TYR A 129 1.39 -1.60 -2.05
N ILE A 130 0.63 -2.07 -3.03
CA ILE A 130 -0.32 -3.17 -2.87
C ILE A 130 0.18 -4.32 -3.71
N ILE A 131 0.37 -5.48 -3.09
CA ILE A 131 0.83 -6.69 -3.76
C ILE A 131 -0.36 -7.62 -3.89
N HIS A 132 -0.80 -7.83 -5.11
CA HIS A 132 -1.93 -8.68 -5.43
C HIS A 132 -1.45 -9.89 -6.20
N LYS A 133 -1.73 -11.08 -5.67
CA LYS A 133 -1.41 -12.33 -6.34
C LYS A 133 -2.56 -12.70 -7.26
N THR A 134 -2.27 -12.83 -8.56
CA THR A 134 -3.30 -13.10 -9.57
C THR A 134 -3.62 -14.58 -9.72
N ARG A 135 -2.80 -15.44 -9.16
CA ARG A 135 -2.95 -16.90 -9.27
C ARG A 135 -3.06 -17.52 -7.87
N ASP A 136 -4.07 -18.34 -7.71
CA ASP A 136 -4.29 -19.07 -6.44
C ASP A 136 -3.25 -20.15 -6.18
#